data_a9e0f9bbe680b28d8a50a13e4a50a0b8
#
_entry.id   a9e0f9bbe680b28d8a50a13e4a50a0b8
#
_cell.length_a   1.000
_cell.length_b   1.000
_cell.length_c   1.000
_cell.angle_alpha   90.00
_cell.angle_beta   90.00
_cell.angle_gamma   90.00
#
_symmetry.space_group_name_H-M   'P 1'
#
loop_
_entity.id
_entity.type
_entity.pdbx_description
1 polymer ?
#
loop_
_entity_poly.entity_id
_entity_poly.type
_entity_poly.pdbx_seq_one_letter_code
_entity_poly.pdbx_strand_id
1 'polypeptide(L)'
;MSQVSEFILKNFKYTIRREKQDVGNLIGLPYPYTTPCADECFTEMYYWDTYFTNVGLLAMGNISQAKNNTDNIRFLINKYGYMPNGNRTFFLGATQPPVYFKMVEEIFEQTGDRIWLSESCAA
;
A
#
# COMPACT_ATOMS: atom_id res chain seq x y z
N MET A 1 -17.45 -3.28 20.55
CA MET A 1 -16.15 -2.99 19.92
C MET A 1 -15.13 -2.73 21.02
N SER A 2 -13.89 -3.23 20.92
CA SER A 2 -12.87 -2.95 21.93
C SER A 2 -12.38 -1.51 21.86
N GLN A 3 -11.85 -0.98 22.96
CA GLN A 3 -11.24 0.37 22.97
C GLN A 3 -10.10 0.50 21.94
N VAL A 4 -9.35 -0.58 21.71
CA VAL A 4 -8.30 -0.64 20.69
C VAL A 4 -8.88 -0.50 19.27
N SER A 5 -9.96 -1.21 18.96
CA SER A 5 -10.63 -1.12 17.66
C SER A 5 -11.18 0.29 17.41
N GLU A 6 -11.76 0.93 18.41
CA GLU A 6 -12.24 2.31 18.31
C GLU A 6 -11.10 3.30 18.08
N PHE A 7 -9.98 3.11 18.79
CA PHE A 7 -8.79 3.94 18.60
C PHE A 7 -8.24 3.81 17.17
N ILE A 8 -8.11 2.58 16.66
CA ILE A 8 -7.64 2.32 15.30
C ILE A 8 -8.55 3.02 14.27
N LEU A 9 -9.86 2.78 14.32
CA LEU A 9 -10.82 3.38 13.39
C LEU A 9 -10.78 4.91 13.40
N LYS A 10 -10.65 5.52 14.58
CA LYS A 10 -10.57 6.97 14.72
C LYS A 10 -9.29 7.57 14.15
N ASN A 11 -8.16 6.87 14.30
CA ASN A 11 -6.83 7.43 14.00
C ASN A 11 -6.27 6.96 12.64
N PHE A 12 -6.82 5.89 12.06
CA PHE A 12 -6.32 5.31 10.80
C PHE A 12 -6.19 6.35 9.67
N LYS A 13 -7.13 7.29 9.56
CA LYS A 13 -7.11 8.35 8.53
C LYS A 13 -5.82 9.18 8.52
N TYR A 14 -5.12 9.27 9.63
CA TYR A 14 -3.86 10.03 9.74
C TYR A 14 -2.65 9.28 9.16
N THR A 15 -2.80 7.99 8.85
CA THR A 15 -1.78 7.20 8.16
C THR A 15 -1.87 7.31 6.64
N ILE A 16 -2.90 7.97 6.10
CA ILE A 16 -3.13 8.06 4.64
C ILE A 16 -2.48 9.32 4.09
N ARG A 17 -1.57 9.15 3.11
CA ARG A 17 -0.88 10.21 2.37
C ARG A 17 -1.38 10.26 0.92
N ARG A 18 -1.19 11.41 0.25
CA ARG A 18 -1.74 11.68 -1.09
C ARG A 18 -0.76 12.39 -2.03
N GLU A 19 0.52 12.12 -1.91
CA GLU A 19 1.55 12.74 -2.75
C GLU A 19 1.58 12.08 -4.13
N LYS A 20 1.02 12.77 -5.14
CA LYS A 20 0.95 12.27 -6.52
C LYS A 20 2.18 12.61 -7.35
N GLN A 21 2.95 13.61 -6.93
CA GLN A 21 4.14 14.07 -7.64
C GLN A 21 5.39 13.82 -6.79
N ASP A 22 6.52 13.71 -7.49
CA ASP A 22 7.80 13.58 -6.80
C ASP A 22 8.11 14.87 -6.03
N VAL A 23 8.48 14.73 -4.76
CA VAL A 23 8.85 15.85 -3.88
C VAL A 23 10.19 15.53 -3.22
N GLY A 24 11.25 16.22 -3.63
CA GLY A 24 12.60 15.91 -3.17
C GLY A 24 12.99 14.47 -3.57
N ASN A 25 13.26 13.63 -2.58
CA ASN A 25 13.54 12.19 -2.79
C ASN A 25 12.31 11.29 -2.64
N LEU A 26 11.14 11.84 -2.34
CA LEU A 26 9.88 11.09 -2.29
C LEU A 26 9.37 10.85 -3.71
N ILE A 27 9.10 9.59 -4.04
CA ILE A 27 8.51 9.20 -5.32
C ILE A 27 6.99 9.30 -5.19
N GLY A 28 6.37 10.12 -6.03
CA GLY A 28 4.92 10.30 -6.08
C GLY A 28 4.19 9.01 -6.50
N LEU A 29 3.01 8.81 -5.94
CA LEU A 29 2.19 7.62 -6.19
C LEU A 29 0.82 8.03 -6.74
N PRO A 30 0.26 7.30 -7.72
CA PRO A 30 -0.99 7.69 -8.38
C PRO A 30 -2.20 7.70 -7.45
N TYR A 31 -2.21 6.87 -6.40
CA TYR A 31 -3.33 6.72 -5.48
C TYR A 31 -2.96 7.10 -4.05
N PRO A 32 -3.94 7.39 -3.17
CA PRO A 32 -3.69 7.49 -1.73
C PRO A 32 -3.01 6.23 -1.20
N TYR A 33 -2.03 6.39 -0.32
CA TYR A 33 -1.26 5.27 0.25
C TYR A 33 -1.16 5.39 1.76
N THR A 34 -0.95 4.26 2.42
CA THR A 34 -0.76 4.21 3.87
C THR A 34 0.72 4.22 4.24
N THR A 35 1.00 4.83 5.38
CA THR A 35 2.32 4.82 6.02
C THR A 35 2.28 3.97 7.29
N PRO A 36 3.42 3.47 7.79
CA PRO A 36 3.45 2.59 8.98
C PRO A 36 2.93 3.24 10.26
N CYS A 37 2.97 4.57 10.34
CA CYS A 37 2.49 5.32 11.50
C CYS A 37 1.81 6.63 11.10
N ALA A 38 1.10 7.23 12.03
CA ALA A 38 0.34 8.47 11.82
C ALA A 38 1.18 9.74 11.98
N ASP A 39 2.38 9.62 12.52
CA ASP A 39 3.29 10.75 12.76
C ASP A 39 4.29 10.95 11.60
N GLU A 40 5.25 11.82 11.81
CA GLU A 40 6.26 12.17 10.81
C GLU A 40 7.50 11.24 10.82
N CYS A 41 7.51 10.16 11.63
CA CYS A 41 8.64 9.25 11.73
C CYS A 41 8.83 8.41 10.45
N PHE A 42 7.70 7.92 9.89
CA PHE A 42 7.71 7.12 8.65
C PHE A 42 6.67 7.70 7.70
N THR A 43 7.12 8.52 6.78
CA THR A 43 6.26 9.25 5.83
C THR A 43 6.15 8.57 4.47
N GLU A 44 6.80 7.42 4.31
CA GLU A 44 6.84 6.61 3.09
C GLU A 44 5.87 5.44 3.15
N MET A 45 5.48 4.96 1.96
CA MET A 45 4.90 3.65 1.79
C MET A 45 6.04 2.61 1.76
N TYR A 46 5.99 1.63 2.67
CA TYR A 46 6.93 0.51 2.70
C TYR A 46 6.28 -0.76 2.15
N TYR A 47 7.07 -1.72 1.62
CA TYR A 47 6.55 -2.88 0.91
C TYR A 47 5.77 -3.83 1.83
N TRP A 48 6.44 -4.51 2.76
CA TRP A 48 5.77 -5.52 3.59
C TRP A 48 4.85 -4.92 4.66
N ASP A 49 5.16 -3.73 5.19
CA ASP A 49 4.28 -3.00 6.10
C ASP A 49 2.91 -2.76 5.47
N THR A 50 2.89 -2.42 4.18
CA THR A 50 1.67 -2.21 3.42
C THR A 50 0.83 -3.48 3.31
N TYR A 51 1.45 -4.65 3.22
CA TYR A 51 0.74 -5.92 3.25
C TYR A 51 -0.02 -6.11 4.57
N PHE A 52 0.65 -5.95 5.71
CA PHE A 52 -0.01 -6.08 7.01
C PHE A 52 -1.11 -5.04 7.22
N THR A 53 -0.90 -3.81 6.74
CA THR A 53 -1.94 -2.78 6.73
C THR A 53 -3.13 -3.22 5.87
N ASN A 54 -2.91 -3.80 4.70
CA ASN A 54 -3.98 -4.31 3.84
C ASN A 54 -4.80 -5.42 4.51
N VAL A 55 -4.17 -6.34 5.25
CA VAL A 55 -4.88 -7.35 6.03
C VAL A 55 -5.87 -6.70 7.00
N GLY A 56 -5.43 -5.67 7.72
CA GLY A 56 -6.29 -4.89 8.61
C GLY A 56 -7.40 -4.13 7.88
N LEU A 57 -7.09 -3.51 6.74
CA LEU A 57 -8.05 -2.79 5.90
C LEU A 57 -9.17 -3.71 5.39
N LEU A 58 -8.79 -4.88 4.88
CA LEU A 58 -9.76 -5.87 4.39
C LEU A 58 -10.65 -6.40 5.52
N ALA A 59 -10.08 -6.65 6.70
CA ALA A 59 -10.86 -7.04 7.89
C ALA A 59 -11.85 -5.95 8.34
N MET A 60 -11.54 -4.67 8.10
CA MET A 60 -12.45 -3.55 8.38
C MET A 60 -13.40 -3.22 7.23
N GLY A 61 -13.33 -3.94 6.11
CA GLY A 61 -14.16 -3.70 4.93
C GLY A 61 -13.68 -2.51 4.06
N ASN A 62 -12.49 -1.95 4.31
CA ASN A 62 -11.93 -0.84 3.52
C ASN A 62 -11.16 -1.36 2.30
N ILE A 63 -11.86 -2.05 1.41
CA ILE A 63 -11.29 -2.65 0.19
C ILE A 63 -10.70 -1.59 -0.73
N SER A 64 -11.33 -0.42 -0.82
CA SER A 64 -10.88 0.67 -1.68
C SER A 64 -9.45 1.13 -1.34
N GLN A 65 -9.13 1.32 -0.07
CA GLN A 65 -7.78 1.70 0.33
C GLN A 65 -6.78 0.57 0.15
N ALA A 66 -7.18 -0.68 0.40
CA ALA A 66 -6.33 -1.85 0.14
C ALA A 66 -5.98 -1.97 -1.36
N LYS A 67 -6.95 -1.73 -2.25
CA LYS A 67 -6.70 -1.65 -3.71
C LYS A 67 -5.73 -0.51 -4.05
N ASN A 68 -5.95 0.69 -3.52
CA ASN A 68 -5.05 1.83 -3.74
C ASN A 68 -3.60 1.50 -3.36
N ASN A 69 -3.39 0.88 -2.21
CA ASN A 69 -2.07 0.46 -1.77
C ASN A 69 -1.44 -0.54 -2.76
N THR A 70 -2.20 -1.54 -3.17
CA THR A 70 -1.72 -2.60 -4.08
C THR A 70 -1.45 -2.04 -5.48
N ASP A 71 -2.30 -1.16 -5.99
CA ASP A 71 -2.11 -0.49 -7.28
C ASP A 71 -0.89 0.44 -7.29
N ASN A 72 -0.57 1.08 -6.16
CA ASN A 72 0.66 1.85 -6.00
C ASN A 72 1.91 0.96 -6.05
N ILE A 73 1.87 -0.22 -5.43
CA ILE A 73 2.97 -1.20 -5.52
C ILE A 73 3.11 -1.67 -6.97
N ARG A 74 2.01 -1.99 -7.66
CA ARG A 74 2.01 -2.33 -9.09
C ARG A 74 2.67 -1.22 -9.93
N PHE A 75 2.31 0.03 -9.67
CA PHE A 75 2.93 1.18 -10.34
C PHE A 75 4.45 1.20 -10.16
N LEU A 76 4.94 0.98 -8.94
CA LEU A 76 6.38 0.96 -8.66
C LEU A 76 7.08 -0.23 -9.32
N ILE A 77 6.46 -1.42 -9.31
CA ILE A 77 6.97 -2.61 -10.02
C ILE A 77 7.09 -2.34 -11.52
N ASN A 78 6.05 -1.76 -12.13
CA ASN A 78 6.06 -1.43 -13.56
C ASN A 78 7.10 -0.37 -13.90
N LYS A 79 7.34 0.59 -13.00
CA LYS A 79 8.30 1.68 -13.20
C LYS A 79 9.76 1.22 -13.07
N TYR A 80 10.05 0.33 -12.13
CA TYR A 80 11.43 -0.05 -11.76
C TYR A 80 11.79 -1.51 -12.05
N GLY A 81 10.83 -2.36 -12.42
CA GLY A 81 11.01 -3.80 -12.60
C GLY A 81 10.96 -4.63 -11.31
N TYR A 82 10.79 -3.98 -10.17
CA TYR A 82 10.66 -4.59 -8.84
C TYR A 82 10.03 -3.57 -7.87
N MET A 83 9.56 -4.04 -6.71
CA MET A 83 9.12 -3.13 -5.65
C MET A 83 10.31 -2.69 -4.80
N PRO A 84 10.65 -1.39 -4.77
CA PRO A 84 11.64 -0.87 -3.84
C PRO A 84 11.21 -1.06 -2.39
N ASN A 85 12.15 -0.92 -1.47
CA ASN A 85 11.90 -0.99 -0.02
C ASN A 85 10.77 -0.03 0.43
N GLY A 86 10.69 1.14 -0.22
CA GLY A 86 9.67 2.16 -0.06
C GLY A 86 9.74 3.19 -1.18
N ASN A 87 8.80 4.14 -1.23
CA ASN A 87 8.73 5.13 -2.28
C ASN A 87 9.68 6.34 -2.06
N ARG A 88 10.96 6.03 -1.87
CA ARG A 88 12.06 7.02 -1.84
C ARG A 88 13.17 6.64 -2.81
N THR A 89 13.82 7.62 -3.42
CA THR A 89 14.91 7.36 -4.37
C THR A 89 16.10 6.64 -3.73
N PHE A 90 16.36 6.88 -2.45
CA PHE A 90 17.43 6.19 -1.73
C PHE A 90 17.10 4.73 -1.37
N PHE A 91 15.87 4.26 -1.61
CA PHE A 91 15.46 2.87 -1.45
C PHE A 91 15.56 2.04 -2.74
N LEU A 92 15.92 2.65 -3.86
CA LEU A 92 15.99 1.95 -5.17
C LEU A 92 17.07 0.87 -5.26
N GLY A 93 17.95 0.74 -4.29
CA GLY A 93 18.96 -0.33 -4.24
C GLY A 93 18.55 -1.55 -3.42
N ALA A 94 17.35 -1.57 -2.84
CA ALA A 94 16.89 -2.61 -1.92
C ALA A 94 15.40 -2.91 -2.09
N THR A 95 15.02 -4.12 -1.69
CA THR A 95 13.61 -4.56 -1.62
C THR A 95 13.35 -5.27 -0.30
N GLN A 96 12.08 -5.52 0.00
CA GLN A 96 11.62 -6.30 1.15
C GLN A 96 10.99 -7.63 0.67
N PRO A 97 10.57 -8.54 1.57
CA PRO A 97 9.95 -9.80 1.18
C PRO A 97 8.81 -9.62 0.16
N PRO A 98 8.74 -10.47 -0.89
CA PRO A 98 7.82 -10.29 -2.01
C PRO A 98 6.39 -10.69 -1.66
N VAL A 99 5.60 -9.75 -1.14
CA VAL A 99 4.23 -9.97 -0.65
C VAL A 99 3.14 -9.47 -1.62
N TYR A 100 3.50 -8.90 -2.76
CA TYR A 100 2.54 -8.34 -3.72
C TYR A 100 1.48 -9.35 -4.16
N PHE A 101 1.89 -10.59 -4.47
CA PHE A 101 0.97 -11.64 -4.88
C PHE A 101 -0.09 -11.95 -3.83
N LYS A 102 0.26 -11.91 -2.54
CA LYS A 102 -0.69 -12.11 -1.43
C LYS A 102 -1.71 -10.97 -1.35
N MET A 103 -1.26 -9.74 -1.57
CA MET A 103 -2.15 -8.58 -1.59
C MET A 103 -3.18 -8.69 -2.72
N VAL A 104 -2.73 -9.13 -3.91
CA VAL A 104 -3.61 -9.35 -5.06
C VAL A 104 -4.60 -10.47 -4.79
N GLU A 105 -4.14 -11.62 -4.27
CA GLU A 105 -4.97 -12.78 -3.93
C GLU A 105 -6.09 -12.39 -2.95
N GLU A 106 -5.75 -11.78 -1.82
CA GLU A 106 -6.70 -11.44 -0.76
C GLU A 106 -7.74 -10.41 -1.21
N ILE A 107 -7.37 -9.43 -2.03
CA ILE A 107 -8.32 -8.47 -2.60
C ILE A 107 -9.23 -9.17 -3.61
N PHE A 108 -8.69 -10.03 -4.46
CA PHE A 108 -9.49 -10.78 -5.42
C PHE A 108 -10.49 -11.71 -4.75
N GLU A 109 -10.11 -12.39 -3.68
CA GLU A 109 -11.02 -13.24 -2.90
C GLU A 109 -12.23 -12.46 -2.36
N GLN A 110 -12.06 -11.19 -1.99
CA GLN A 110 -13.15 -10.36 -1.49
C GLN A 110 -13.97 -9.67 -2.60
N THR A 111 -13.39 -9.42 -3.76
CA THR A 111 -14.03 -8.62 -4.82
C THR A 111 -14.54 -9.45 -5.99
N GLY A 112 -13.87 -10.55 -6.31
CA GLY A 112 -14.09 -11.31 -7.54
C GLY A 112 -13.77 -10.54 -8.82
N ASP A 113 -13.06 -9.41 -8.75
CA ASP A 113 -12.76 -8.52 -9.87
C ASP A 113 -11.69 -9.11 -10.79
N ARG A 114 -12.14 -9.84 -11.81
CA ARG A 114 -11.26 -10.53 -12.76
C ARG A 114 -10.48 -9.59 -13.67
N ILE A 115 -11.02 -8.41 -13.97
CA ILE A 115 -10.34 -7.41 -14.80
C ILE A 115 -9.14 -6.88 -14.02
N TRP A 116 -9.38 -6.43 -12.79
CA TRP A 116 -8.31 -5.95 -11.90
C TRP A 116 -7.26 -7.04 -11.61
N LEU A 117 -7.69 -8.30 -11.42
CA LEU A 117 -6.77 -9.42 -11.24
C LEU A 117 -5.84 -9.58 -12.46
N SER A 118 -6.41 -9.57 -13.67
CA SER A 118 -5.62 -9.68 -14.90
C SER A 118 -4.60 -8.57 -15.05
N GLU A 119 -4.99 -7.32 -14.76
CA GLU A 119 -4.09 -6.17 -14.78
C GLU A 119 -2.98 -6.31 -13.72
N SER A 120 -3.30 -6.82 -12.54
CA SER A 120 -2.36 -7.00 -11.45
C SER A 120 -1.34 -8.11 -11.72
N CYS A 121 -1.74 -9.18 -12.42
CA CYS A 121 -0.85 -10.27 -12.82
C CYS A 121 0.06 -9.91 -14.02
N ALA A 122 -0.26 -8.85 -14.75
CA ALA A 122 0.55 -8.39 -15.90
C ALA A 122 1.75 -7.50 -15.47
N ALA A 123 1.87 -7.21 -14.20
CA ALA A 123 2.95 -6.38 -13.65
C ALA A 123 4.31 -7.11 -13.59
#